data_7f0b0f523b007ea2baeb40dc3c779fce
#
_entry.id   7f0b0f523b007ea2baeb40dc3c779fce
#
_cell.length_a   1.000
_cell.length_b   1.000
_cell.length_c   1.000
_cell.angle_alpha   90.00
_cell.angle_beta   90.00
_cell.angle_gamma   90.00
#
_symmetry.space_group_name_H-M   'P 1'
#
loop_
_entity.id
_entity.type
_entity.pdbx_description
1 polymer ?
#
loop_
_entity_poly.entity_id
_entity_poly.type
_entity_poly.pdbx_seq_one_letter_code
_entity_poly.pdbx_strand_id
1 'polypeptide(L)'
;MTHNKYSGRKWWIAAVFISVAVVYFVRLFFLQILEDDWEGIAKGNASRHVREDPPRGLIFDRNGEKLVDNEISYDLMVVPRNIKLLDTMELCGILNIDTAEFNERLMRAKKYSTYTPSLFARRLSPQVHAFLTERLYRFKGFYIYPRTVRKYYTQSAAHSLGYITEVNYDDMEKDAYYYIGDYIGRSGIERSYEKELRGEKGHRIILVDNIGREQGRYRDGLEDVSAVPGKNVWASIDKDLQEYGELLMQGKRGSIVAIEPATGEILCMVTSPSYDPSLLSGSERSKNYMKLHHDSINKPLFNRALNAMYPPGSTFKVANALVFQQVGTVNENTLYSCQHGYAYGNRVLGCHGHASPLNVAGSIQNSCNAWYCRGFNAMLSNRKRYKTTREGYEDWRKHILALGFGQKFNSDLPYEIAGIIPSADYYDRAYGVNRWKANSIISISIGQGEICATPVQLANLAAIIANKGYYYPPHLVRAIGHKDSLNNRFTEKISADINPKHFKPVVEGMERAVLAGTARRASVPCIRVAAKTGTAENPPRKDHSLLICFAPIDNPKIAISIIVENGGFGATWAAPIASLIIERYLNGTVARTDLETQIMDGKIFYW
;
A
#
# COMPACT_ATOMS: atom_id res chain seq x y z
N MET A 1 -41.70 87.30 51.19
CA MET A 1 -40.85 86.14 51.23
C MET A 1 -41.40 85.10 50.23
N THR A 2 -40.85 85.05 49.05
CA THR A 2 -41.28 84.08 48.01
C THR A 2 -40.66 82.72 48.26
N HIS A 3 -41.47 81.77 48.76
CA HIS A 3 -41.06 80.36 48.91
C HIS A 3 -40.79 79.77 47.53
N ASN A 4 -39.54 79.53 47.25
CA ASN A 4 -39.13 78.92 45.99
C ASN A 4 -39.61 77.50 45.89
N LYS A 5 -40.74 77.25 45.24
CA LYS A 5 -41.44 76.03 45.05
C LYS A 5 -40.63 74.93 44.32
N TYR A 6 -39.43 75.20 43.86
CA TYR A 6 -38.61 74.37 43.04
C TYR A 6 -37.36 73.80 43.75
N SER A 7 -37.11 74.14 45.01
CA SER A 7 -35.91 73.74 45.74
C SER A 7 -35.77 72.22 45.91
N GLY A 8 -36.86 71.49 45.92
CA GLY A 8 -36.81 69.98 45.99
C GLY A 8 -36.51 69.32 44.66
N ARG A 9 -36.88 69.91 43.54
CA ARG A 9 -36.69 69.33 42.21
C ARG A 9 -35.21 69.20 41.77
N LYS A 10 -34.39 70.16 42.23
CA LYS A 10 -32.94 70.09 41.95
C LYS A 10 -32.28 68.85 42.48
N TRP A 11 -32.72 68.33 43.62
CA TRP A 11 -32.19 67.15 44.23
C TRP A 11 -32.61 65.89 43.49
N TRP A 12 -33.82 65.83 42.95
CA TRP A 12 -34.27 64.78 42.10
C TRP A 12 -33.54 64.68 40.76
N ILE A 13 -33.27 65.84 40.17
CA ILE A 13 -32.50 65.92 38.94
C ILE A 13 -31.04 65.50 39.21
N ALA A 14 -30.46 66.03 40.30
CA ALA A 14 -29.12 65.61 40.71
C ALA A 14 -29.01 64.08 40.97
N ALA A 15 -30.02 63.47 41.65
CA ALA A 15 -30.08 62.08 41.91
C ALA A 15 -30.14 61.24 40.61
N VAL A 16 -30.92 61.71 39.63
CA VAL A 16 -30.98 61.02 38.31
C VAL A 16 -29.62 61.11 37.59
N PHE A 17 -28.98 62.26 37.56
CA PHE A 17 -27.63 62.41 36.94
C PHE A 17 -26.59 61.56 37.66
N ILE A 18 -26.59 61.49 38.99
CA ILE A 18 -25.70 60.66 39.78
C ILE A 18 -25.96 59.18 39.50
N SER A 19 -27.23 58.77 39.46
CA SER A 19 -27.60 57.36 39.14
C SER A 19 -27.14 56.96 37.74
N VAL A 20 -27.32 57.82 36.73
CA VAL A 20 -26.81 57.56 35.37
C VAL A 20 -25.29 57.47 35.38
N ALA A 21 -24.62 58.41 36.08
CA ALA A 21 -23.16 58.38 36.20
C ALA A 21 -22.65 57.09 36.86
N VAL A 22 -23.30 56.65 37.95
CA VAL A 22 -22.95 55.37 38.62
C VAL A 22 -23.17 54.19 37.69
N VAL A 23 -24.27 54.14 36.95
CA VAL A 23 -24.47 53.06 35.96
C VAL A 23 -23.40 53.05 34.89
N TYR A 24 -22.99 54.22 34.39
CA TYR A 24 -21.88 54.33 33.43
C TYR A 24 -20.53 53.92 34.05
N PHE A 25 -20.25 54.32 35.28
CA PHE A 25 -19.03 53.90 36.00
C PHE A 25 -18.98 52.41 36.23
N VAL A 26 -20.08 51.83 36.70
CA VAL A 26 -20.19 50.38 36.88
C VAL A 26 -20.01 49.65 35.55
N ARG A 27 -20.66 50.13 34.50
CA ARG A 27 -20.52 49.50 33.15
C ARG A 27 -19.10 49.61 32.59
N LEU A 28 -18.46 50.78 32.78
CA LEU A 28 -17.06 50.97 32.39
C LEU A 28 -16.11 50.08 33.20
N PHE A 29 -16.36 49.95 34.51
CA PHE A 29 -15.59 49.06 35.37
C PHE A 29 -15.68 47.59 34.89
N PHE A 30 -16.89 47.11 34.58
CA PHE A 30 -17.09 45.77 34.01
C PHE A 30 -16.37 45.61 32.67
N LEU A 31 -16.52 46.56 31.75
CA LEU A 31 -15.90 46.56 30.43
C LEU A 31 -14.37 46.62 30.45
N GLN A 32 -13.77 47.32 31.42
CA GLN A 32 -12.31 47.57 31.43
C GLN A 32 -11.52 46.65 32.37
N ILE A 33 -12.17 46.05 33.37
CA ILE A 33 -11.47 45.30 34.42
C ILE A 33 -11.92 43.85 34.52
N LEU A 34 -13.18 43.53 34.19
CA LEU A 34 -13.75 42.18 34.33
C LEU A 34 -14.01 41.47 33.01
N GLU A 35 -14.14 42.18 31.89
CA GLU A 35 -14.26 41.56 30.57
C GLU A 35 -12.86 41.53 29.91
N ASP A 36 -12.12 40.42 30.15
CA ASP A 36 -10.82 40.14 29.47
C ASP A 36 -11.00 39.86 27.97
N ASP A 37 -12.23 39.65 27.49
CA ASP A 37 -12.53 39.33 26.10
C ASP A 37 -12.07 40.40 25.08
N TRP A 38 -12.06 41.68 25.49
CA TRP A 38 -11.62 42.78 24.60
C TRP A 38 -10.11 42.80 24.37
N GLU A 39 -9.32 42.34 25.33
CA GLU A 39 -7.88 42.20 25.16
C GLU A 39 -7.58 41.04 24.19
N GLY A 40 -8.35 39.96 24.28
CA GLY A 40 -8.29 38.83 23.33
C GLY A 40 -8.69 39.23 21.91
N ILE A 41 -9.79 40.01 21.76
CA ILE A 41 -10.25 40.52 20.46
C ILE A 41 -9.26 41.52 19.87
N ALA A 42 -8.71 42.46 20.68
CA ALA A 42 -7.72 43.42 20.23
C ALA A 42 -6.41 42.73 19.81
N LYS A 43 -5.94 41.75 20.58
CA LYS A 43 -4.79 40.92 20.22
C LYS A 43 -5.06 40.07 18.96
N GLY A 44 -6.25 39.52 18.81
CA GLY A 44 -6.64 38.73 17.63
C GLY A 44 -6.75 39.58 16.35
N ASN A 45 -7.09 40.86 16.47
CA ASN A 45 -7.12 41.80 15.33
C ASN A 45 -5.74 42.33 14.94
N ALA A 46 -4.79 42.37 15.87
CA ALA A 46 -3.44 42.86 15.65
C ALA A 46 -2.42 41.74 15.34
N SER A 47 -2.80 40.48 15.52
CA SER A 47 -1.94 39.32 15.27
C SER A 47 -2.58 38.34 14.32
N ARG A 48 -1.77 37.67 13.49
CA ARG A 48 -2.19 36.62 12.58
C ARG A 48 -1.31 35.40 12.76
N HIS A 49 -1.94 34.26 13.01
CA HIS A 49 -1.26 32.96 13.03
C HIS A 49 -0.97 32.53 11.60
N VAL A 50 0.30 32.41 11.26
CA VAL A 50 0.78 31.87 9.98
C VAL A 50 1.28 30.47 10.23
N ARG A 51 0.65 29.49 9.60
CA ARG A 51 1.03 28.10 9.67
C ARG A 51 2.37 27.87 8.97
N GLU A 52 3.20 27.04 9.58
CA GLU A 52 4.45 26.56 9.02
C GLU A 52 4.34 25.07 8.77
N ASP A 53 4.33 24.69 7.49
CA ASP A 53 4.19 23.30 7.11
C ASP A 53 5.57 22.61 7.16
N PRO A 54 5.67 21.44 7.82
CA PRO A 54 6.92 20.70 7.90
C PRO A 54 7.29 20.09 6.55
N PRO A 55 8.58 19.95 6.23
CA PRO A 55 9.02 19.11 5.13
C PRO A 55 8.70 17.66 5.45
N ARG A 56 8.13 16.95 4.46
CA ARG A 56 7.76 15.55 4.59
C ARG A 56 9.02 14.68 4.60
N GLY A 57 9.06 13.62 5.41
CA GLY A 57 10.17 12.68 5.50
C GLY A 57 10.50 12.04 4.14
N LEU A 58 11.75 11.66 3.92
CA LEU A 58 12.24 11.02 2.70
C LEU A 58 12.02 9.51 2.76
N ILE A 59 11.96 8.86 1.59
CA ILE A 59 11.88 7.40 1.49
C ILE A 59 13.13 6.89 0.78
N PHE A 60 13.83 5.97 1.45
CA PHE A 60 15.01 5.29 0.95
C PHE A 60 14.70 3.82 0.71
N ASP A 61 15.49 3.18 -0.15
CA ASP A 61 15.49 1.72 -0.28
C ASP A 61 16.22 1.05 0.89
N ARG A 62 16.29 -0.29 0.90
CA ARG A 62 16.98 -1.05 1.97
C ARG A 62 18.48 -0.78 2.03
N ASN A 63 19.11 -0.38 0.92
CA ASN A 63 20.53 -0.11 0.79
C ASN A 63 20.89 1.33 1.17
N GLY A 64 19.88 2.23 1.24
CA GLY A 64 20.02 3.65 1.53
C GLY A 64 20.01 4.52 0.29
N GLU A 65 19.65 3.98 -0.88
CA GLU A 65 19.39 4.78 -2.07
C GLU A 65 18.09 5.53 -1.93
N LYS A 66 18.08 6.79 -2.35
CA LYS A 66 16.91 7.64 -2.26
C LYS A 66 15.89 7.27 -3.32
N LEU A 67 14.67 6.89 -2.89
CA LEU A 67 13.55 6.58 -3.77
C LEU A 67 12.60 7.77 -3.95
N VAL A 68 12.29 8.49 -2.85
CA VAL A 68 11.39 9.64 -2.86
C VAL A 68 11.97 10.78 -2.05
N ASP A 69 12.00 11.96 -2.64
CA ASP A 69 12.46 13.21 -2.06
C ASP A 69 11.38 14.29 -2.11
N ASN A 70 11.72 15.45 -1.61
CA ASN A 70 10.92 16.65 -1.70
C ASN A 70 11.56 17.64 -2.69
N GLU A 71 10.77 18.16 -3.59
CA GLU A 71 11.15 19.22 -4.50
C GLU A 71 10.29 20.45 -4.23
N ILE A 72 10.89 21.63 -4.24
CA ILE A 72 10.15 22.87 -4.09
C ILE A 72 9.48 23.17 -5.43
N SER A 73 8.18 23.33 -5.39
CA SER A 73 7.35 23.82 -6.48
C SER A 73 6.70 25.13 -6.08
N TYR A 74 6.28 25.92 -7.04
CA TYR A 74 5.71 27.22 -6.79
C TYR A 74 4.28 27.29 -7.33
N ASP A 75 3.35 27.70 -6.47
CA ASP A 75 1.97 27.97 -6.84
C ASP A 75 1.77 29.49 -6.99
N LEU A 76 0.94 29.90 -7.96
CA LEU A 76 0.48 31.28 -8.07
C LEU A 76 -0.82 31.42 -7.29
N MET A 77 -0.78 32.27 -6.27
CA MET A 77 -1.93 32.60 -5.43
C MET A 77 -2.46 33.99 -5.82
N VAL A 78 -3.75 34.22 -5.60
CA VAL A 78 -4.40 35.49 -5.85
C VAL A 78 -5.24 35.92 -4.66
N VAL A 79 -5.15 37.21 -4.28
CA VAL A 79 -6.10 37.88 -3.37
C VAL A 79 -6.98 38.77 -4.21
N PRO A 80 -8.23 38.41 -4.52
CA PRO A 80 -9.05 39.10 -5.51
C PRO A 80 -9.28 40.58 -5.20
N ARG A 81 -9.38 40.95 -3.91
CA ARG A 81 -9.53 42.36 -3.49
C ARG A 81 -8.32 43.25 -3.83
N ASN A 82 -7.14 42.67 -3.89
CA ASN A 82 -5.90 43.38 -4.09
C ASN A 82 -5.55 43.58 -5.57
N ILE A 83 -6.35 43.03 -6.48
CA ILE A 83 -6.14 43.24 -7.93
C ILE A 83 -6.42 44.67 -8.29
N LYS A 84 -5.39 45.39 -8.80
CA LYS A 84 -5.48 46.74 -9.32
C LYS A 84 -4.81 46.77 -10.68
N LEU A 85 -5.44 47.42 -11.68
CA LEU A 85 -4.88 47.64 -13.03
C LEU A 85 -4.03 46.47 -13.53
N LEU A 86 -4.69 45.38 -13.90
CA LEU A 86 -4.04 44.14 -14.30
C LEU A 86 -3.93 44.07 -15.83
N ASP A 87 -2.74 43.90 -16.35
CA ASP A 87 -2.56 43.44 -17.73
C ASP A 87 -2.85 41.94 -17.81
N THR A 88 -4.15 41.63 -18.05
CA THR A 88 -4.64 40.27 -18.12
C THR A 88 -4.02 39.50 -19.29
N MET A 89 -3.76 40.18 -20.42
CA MET A 89 -3.21 39.54 -21.62
C MET A 89 -1.76 39.09 -21.40
N GLU A 90 -0.95 39.94 -20.76
CA GLU A 90 0.44 39.58 -20.43
C GLU A 90 0.47 38.37 -19.47
N LEU A 91 -0.36 38.37 -18.41
CA LEU A 91 -0.40 37.23 -17.47
C LEU A 91 -0.92 35.95 -18.11
N CYS A 92 -1.94 36.06 -18.98
CA CYS A 92 -2.42 34.90 -19.77
C CYS A 92 -1.32 34.33 -20.67
N GLY A 93 -0.57 35.21 -21.35
CA GLY A 93 0.57 34.78 -22.18
C GLY A 93 1.66 34.08 -21.39
N ILE A 94 2.01 34.58 -20.19
CA ILE A 94 3.02 33.93 -19.32
C ILE A 94 2.54 32.57 -18.84
N LEU A 95 1.26 32.45 -18.45
CA LEU A 95 0.69 31.20 -17.93
C LEU A 95 0.25 30.23 -19.04
N ASN A 96 0.31 30.66 -20.30
CA ASN A 96 -0.19 29.92 -21.46
C ASN A 96 -1.65 29.48 -21.28
N ILE A 97 -2.51 30.39 -20.86
CA ILE A 97 -3.96 30.21 -20.71
C ILE A 97 -4.72 31.26 -21.50
N ASP A 98 -5.96 30.99 -21.85
CA ASP A 98 -6.81 31.98 -22.47
C ASP A 98 -7.52 32.89 -21.45
N THR A 99 -8.17 33.94 -21.94
CA THR A 99 -8.89 34.89 -21.09
C THR A 99 -10.15 34.28 -20.46
N ALA A 100 -10.74 33.28 -21.05
CA ALA A 100 -11.89 32.57 -20.51
C ALA A 100 -11.48 31.74 -19.30
N GLU A 101 -10.39 30.99 -19.42
CA GLU A 101 -9.80 30.22 -18.31
C GLU A 101 -9.31 31.13 -17.19
N PHE A 102 -8.68 32.28 -17.52
CA PHE A 102 -8.30 33.28 -16.54
C PHE A 102 -9.49 33.75 -15.69
N ASN A 103 -10.59 34.10 -16.36
CA ASN A 103 -11.80 34.57 -15.69
C ASN A 103 -12.45 33.48 -14.84
N GLU A 104 -12.47 32.24 -15.32
CA GLU A 104 -12.98 31.10 -14.54
C GLU A 104 -12.17 30.91 -13.27
N ARG A 105 -10.82 30.91 -13.36
CA ARG A 105 -9.92 30.77 -12.20
C ARG A 105 -10.12 31.92 -11.21
N LEU A 106 -10.25 33.15 -11.70
CA LEU A 106 -10.50 34.32 -10.87
C LEU A 106 -11.87 34.29 -10.19
N MET A 107 -12.92 33.86 -10.91
CA MET A 107 -14.25 33.68 -10.33
C MET A 107 -14.26 32.59 -9.25
N ARG A 108 -13.55 31.48 -9.47
CA ARG A 108 -13.37 30.43 -8.48
C ARG A 108 -12.68 30.96 -7.22
N ALA A 109 -11.62 31.76 -7.37
CA ALA A 109 -10.92 32.40 -6.27
C ALA A 109 -11.85 33.38 -5.50
N LYS A 110 -12.64 34.23 -6.19
CA LYS A 110 -13.62 35.13 -5.60
C LYS A 110 -14.72 34.38 -4.84
N LYS A 111 -15.19 33.23 -5.36
CA LYS A 111 -16.20 32.40 -4.69
C LYS A 111 -15.68 31.81 -3.39
N TYR A 112 -14.38 31.46 -3.34
CA TYR A 112 -13.74 30.96 -2.12
C TYR A 112 -13.56 32.07 -1.09
N SER A 113 -12.87 33.15 -1.45
CA SER A 113 -12.70 34.34 -0.61
C SER A 113 -12.21 35.52 -1.44
N THR A 114 -12.66 36.72 -1.11
CA THR A 114 -12.12 37.95 -1.71
C THR A 114 -10.92 38.54 -0.96
N TYR A 115 -10.68 38.09 0.28
CA TYR A 115 -9.69 38.67 1.20
C TYR A 115 -8.49 37.78 1.45
N THR A 116 -8.64 36.44 1.35
CA THR A 116 -7.57 35.49 1.60
C THR A 116 -6.90 35.04 0.31
N PRO A 117 -5.59 34.71 0.35
CA PRO A 117 -4.92 34.12 -0.80
C PRO A 117 -5.62 32.85 -1.27
N SER A 118 -6.02 32.83 -2.52
CA SER A 118 -6.67 31.72 -3.17
C SER A 118 -5.80 31.19 -4.31
N LEU A 119 -5.84 29.89 -4.55
CA LEU A 119 -5.04 29.25 -5.59
C LEU A 119 -5.52 29.69 -6.99
N PHE A 120 -4.60 30.23 -7.80
CA PHE A 120 -4.86 30.66 -9.18
C PHE A 120 -4.25 29.71 -10.20
N ALA A 121 -2.96 29.36 -10.05
CA ALA A 121 -2.29 28.36 -10.88
C ALA A 121 -1.38 27.49 -10.01
N ARG A 122 -1.40 26.20 -10.27
CA ARG A 122 -0.59 25.22 -9.54
C ARG A 122 0.72 24.97 -10.24
N ARG A 123 1.79 24.75 -9.45
CA ARG A 123 3.05 24.18 -9.89
C ARG A 123 3.59 24.85 -11.16
N LEU A 124 3.95 26.10 -11.03
CA LEU A 124 4.58 26.86 -12.10
C LEU A 124 5.82 26.11 -12.60
N SER A 125 6.00 26.01 -13.91
CA SER A 125 7.26 25.50 -14.45
C SER A 125 8.43 26.42 -14.04
N PRO A 126 9.66 25.92 -13.95
CA PRO A 126 10.82 26.75 -13.59
C PRO A 126 10.94 28.02 -14.46
N GLN A 127 10.63 27.91 -15.75
CA GLN A 127 10.65 29.02 -16.69
C GLN A 127 9.57 30.07 -16.36
N VAL A 128 8.31 29.60 -16.15
CA VAL A 128 7.18 30.48 -15.78
C VAL A 128 7.42 31.12 -14.42
N HIS A 129 7.97 30.37 -13.44
CA HIS A 129 8.33 30.88 -12.13
C HIS A 129 9.36 32.02 -12.23
N ALA A 130 10.48 31.80 -12.93
CA ALA A 130 11.52 32.80 -13.12
C ALA A 130 10.95 34.07 -13.78
N PHE A 131 10.18 33.90 -14.85
CA PHE A 131 9.59 35.01 -15.61
C PHE A 131 8.56 35.78 -14.80
N LEU A 132 7.72 35.11 -14.00
CA LEU A 132 6.76 35.75 -13.10
C LEU A 132 7.44 36.46 -11.95
N THR A 133 8.49 35.87 -11.36
CA THR A 133 9.20 36.49 -10.22
C THR A 133 9.76 37.86 -10.58
N GLU A 134 10.35 38.00 -11.78
CA GLU A 134 10.87 39.29 -12.27
C GLU A 134 9.77 40.36 -12.51
N ARG A 135 8.54 39.93 -12.83
CA ARG A 135 7.43 40.82 -13.20
C ARG A 135 6.29 40.86 -12.20
N LEU A 136 6.42 40.18 -11.08
CA LEU A 136 5.35 40.06 -10.08
C LEU A 136 4.87 41.41 -9.54
N TYR A 137 5.78 42.43 -9.49
CA TYR A 137 5.44 43.77 -9.07
C TYR A 137 4.36 44.46 -9.95
N ARG A 138 4.20 43.99 -11.22
CA ARG A 138 3.17 44.49 -12.16
C ARG A 138 1.80 43.83 -11.90
N PHE A 139 1.78 42.63 -11.31
CA PHE A 139 0.58 41.85 -11.07
C PHE A 139 0.12 41.93 -9.62
N LYS A 140 -0.28 43.13 -9.21
CA LYS A 140 -0.73 43.42 -7.82
C LYS A 140 -1.92 42.53 -7.47
N GLY A 141 -1.82 41.85 -6.33
CA GLY A 141 -2.83 40.86 -5.87
C GLY A 141 -2.45 39.40 -6.16
N PHE A 142 -1.38 39.19 -6.93
CA PHE A 142 -0.82 37.85 -7.14
C PHE A 142 0.44 37.64 -6.30
N TYR A 143 0.64 36.40 -5.81
CA TYR A 143 1.76 36.01 -4.96
C TYR A 143 2.26 34.66 -5.36
N ILE A 144 3.55 34.44 -5.35
CA ILE A 144 4.17 33.13 -5.53
C ILE A 144 4.31 32.49 -4.15
N TYR A 145 3.77 31.30 -4.00
CA TYR A 145 3.82 30.53 -2.76
C TYR A 145 4.63 29.25 -2.99
N PRO A 146 5.74 29.05 -2.24
CA PRO A 146 6.51 27.82 -2.34
C PRO A 146 5.73 26.67 -1.70
N ARG A 147 5.71 25.53 -2.38
CA ARG A 147 5.06 24.30 -1.91
C ARG A 147 5.98 23.11 -2.12
N THR A 148 6.03 22.22 -1.17
CA THR A 148 6.79 20.98 -1.29
C THR A 148 5.96 19.94 -2.03
N VAL A 149 6.54 19.32 -3.06
CA VAL A 149 5.94 18.21 -3.82
C VAL A 149 6.87 17.00 -3.80
N ARG A 150 6.31 15.81 -4.01
CA ARG A 150 7.12 14.59 -4.08
C ARG A 150 7.84 14.47 -5.42
N LYS A 151 9.11 14.08 -5.32
CA LYS A 151 9.98 13.73 -6.46
C LYS A 151 10.40 12.28 -6.32
N TYR A 152 10.11 11.50 -7.34
CA TYR A 152 10.49 10.09 -7.42
C TYR A 152 11.78 9.96 -8.23
N TYR A 153 12.74 9.16 -7.74
CA TYR A 153 14.02 8.86 -8.39
C TYR A 153 14.02 7.51 -9.10
N THR A 154 12.90 6.80 -9.07
CA THR A 154 12.67 5.56 -9.80
C THR A 154 11.35 5.63 -10.55
N GLN A 155 11.27 4.97 -11.71
CA GLN A 155 10.02 4.76 -12.45
C GLN A 155 9.29 3.50 -12.00
N SER A 156 9.88 2.76 -11.06
CA SER A 156 9.39 1.49 -10.53
C SER A 156 8.80 1.64 -9.14
N ALA A 157 8.33 0.53 -8.56
CA ALA A 157 7.82 0.44 -7.19
C ALA A 157 6.58 1.31 -6.89
N ALA A 158 5.82 1.73 -7.90
CA ALA A 158 4.69 2.64 -7.73
C ALA A 158 3.68 2.17 -6.68
N HIS A 159 3.40 0.88 -6.63
CA HIS A 159 2.45 0.29 -5.66
C HIS A 159 3.02 0.18 -4.24
N SER A 160 4.34 -0.01 -4.11
CA SER A 160 5.03 -0.06 -2.83
C SER A 160 5.22 1.33 -2.23
N LEU A 161 5.70 2.29 -3.03
CA LEU A 161 5.91 3.67 -2.60
C LEU A 161 4.59 4.38 -2.37
N GLY A 162 3.66 4.26 -3.30
CA GLY A 162 2.40 4.97 -3.28
C GLY A 162 2.51 6.40 -3.80
N TYR A 163 1.46 7.19 -3.54
CA TYR A 163 1.38 8.59 -3.94
C TYR A 163 0.60 9.42 -2.92
N ILE A 164 0.77 10.73 -2.99
CA ILE A 164 0.07 11.71 -2.15
C ILE A 164 -0.98 12.48 -2.96
N THR A 165 -2.04 12.94 -2.28
CA THR A 165 -3.04 13.84 -2.86
C THR A 165 -3.35 14.98 -1.91
N GLU A 166 -3.98 16.03 -2.41
CA GLU A 166 -4.64 16.97 -1.52
C GLU A 166 -5.74 16.26 -0.71
N VAL A 167 -5.89 16.70 0.53
CA VAL A 167 -6.95 16.23 1.43
C VAL A 167 -8.33 16.65 0.91
N ASN A 168 -9.33 15.85 1.24
CA ASN A 168 -10.73 16.18 1.05
C ASN A 168 -11.41 16.46 2.40
N TYR A 169 -12.70 16.80 2.39
CA TYR A 169 -13.46 17.07 3.62
C TYR A 169 -13.51 15.86 4.57
N ASP A 170 -13.66 14.64 4.03
CA ASP A 170 -13.69 13.41 4.85
C ASP A 170 -12.36 13.15 5.57
N ASP A 171 -11.23 13.56 4.97
CA ASP A 171 -9.91 13.43 5.59
C ASP A 171 -9.78 14.39 6.78
N MET A 172 -10.30 15.62 6.64
CA MET A 172 -10.28 16.64 7.69
C MET A 172 -11.21 16.31 8.86
N GLU A 173 -12.37 15.67 8.58
CA GLU A 173 -13.26 15.18 9.63
C GLU A 173 -12.63 14.05 10.46
N LYS A 174 -11.79 13.22 9.82
CA LYS A 174 -11.13 12.09 10.48
C LYS A 174 -9.89 12.47 11.29
N ASP A 175 -9.18 13.52 10.88
CA ASP A 175 -7.95 13.95 11.54
C ASP A 175 -7.84 15.49 11.49
N ALA A 176 -7.96 16.11 12.66
CA ALA A 176 -7.88 17.58 12.83
C ALA A 176 -6.50 18.18 12.48
N TYR A 177 -5.51 17.35 12.20
CA TYR A 177 -4.22 17.81 11.68
C TYR A 177 -4.34 18.49 10.32
N TYR A 178 -5.29 18.07 9.48
CA TYR A 178 -5.40 18.49 8.09
C TYR A 178 -6.24 19.74 7.89
N TYR A 179 -5.78 20.57 6.95
CA TYR A 179 -6.49 21.73 6.44
C TYR A 179 -6.57 21.65 4.91
N ILE A 180 -7.49 22.43 4.32
CA ILE A 180 -7.60 22.54 2.86
C ILE A 180 -6.24 22.93 2.26
N GLY A 181 -5.81 22.16 1.28
CA GLY A 181 -4.54 22.33 0.59
C GLY A 181 -3.37 21.49 1.12
N ASP A 182 -3.55 20.79 2.23
CA ASP A 182 -2.57 19.82 2.71
C ASP A 182 -2.52 18.58 1.83
N TYR A 183 -1.45 17.79 1.96
CA TYR A 183 -1.29 16.53 1.28
C TYR A 183 -1.37 15.36 2.24
N ILE A 184 -1.93 14.24 1.75
CA ILE A 184 -2.05 12.98 2.49
C ILE A 184 -1.66 11.80 1.60
N GLY A 185 -1.01 10.78 2.16
CA GLY A 185 -0.71 9.52 1.48
C GLY A 185 -1.96 8.70 1.19
N ARG A 186 -2.10 8.24 -0.06
CA ARG A 186 -3.27 7.46 -0.50
C ARG A 186 -3.01 5.98 -0.66
N SER A 187 -1.79 5.59 -0.91
CA SER A 187 -1.41 4.18 -1.11
C SER A 187 0.03 3.94 -0.70
N GLY A 188 0.45 2.68 -0.65
CA GLY A 188 1.80 2.28 -0.37
C GLY A 188 2.35 2.79 0.96
N ILE A 189 3.66 2.93 1.04
CA ILE A 189 4.39 3.45 2.21
C ILE A 189 3.90 4.86 2.57
N GLU A 190 3.60 5.71 1.59
CA GLU A 190 3.09 7.06 1.80
C GLU A 190 1.82 7.07 2.67
N ARG A 191 0.96 6.06 2.52
CA ARG A 191 -0.25 5.90 3.33
C ARG A 191 0.03 5.26 4.69
N SER A 192 0.76 4.14 4.68
CA SER A 192 0.94 3.33 5.90
C SER A 192 1.77 4.03 6.97
N TYR A 193 2.65 4.94 6.54
CA TYR A 193 3.52 5.75 7.38
C TYR A 193 3.23 7.26 7.28
N GLU A 194 1.98 7.60 7.00
CA GLU A 194 1.56 9.01 6.88
C GLU A 194 1.93 9.83 8.12
N LYS A 195 1.68 9.31 9.31
CA LYS A 195 1.96 10.02 10.57
C LYS A 195 3.44 10.30 10.80
N GLU A 196 4.28 9.34 10.44
CA GLU A 196 5.73 9.45 10.53
C GLU A 196 6.30 10.39 9.47
N LEU A 197 5.76 10.30 8.24
CA LEU A 197 6.25 11.07 7.10
C LEU A 197 5.79 12.54 7.11
N ARG A 198 4.60 12.84 7.61
CA ARG A 198 4.01 14.19 7.49
C ARG A 198 4.64 15.24 8.41
N GLY A 199 5.29 14.83 9.52
CA GLY A 199 5.85 15.72 10.52
C GLY A 199 4.79 16.42 11.38
N GLU A 200 5.20 17.42 12.13
CA GLU A 200 4.32 18.23 12.99
C GLU A 200 4.35 19.69 12.55
N LYS A 201 3.18 20.28 12.40
CA LYS A 201 3.03 21.68 11.96
C LYS A 201 3.48 22.65 13.02
N GLY A 202 4.19 23.69 12.58
CA GLY A 202 4.48 24.86 13.36
C GLY A 202 3.49 26.01 13.12
N HIS A 203 3.64 27.06 13.88
CA HIS A 203 2.96 28.33 13.64
C HIS A 203 3.84 29.51 14.06
N ARG A 204 3.76 30.59 13.30
CA ARG A 204 4.36 31.88 13.62
C ARG A 204 3.26 32.88 13.84
N ILE A 205 3.44 33.75 14.83
CA ILE A 205 2.50 34.80 15.12
C ILE A 205 3.10 36.13 14.60
N ILE A 206 2.46 36.65 13.56
CA ILE A 206 2.87 37.94 12.95
C ILE A 206 1.94 39.06 13.38
N LEU A 207 2.50 40.22 13.64
CA LEU A 207 1.75 41.47 13.85
C LEU A 207 1.27 41.98 12.50
N VAL A 208 0.01 42.36 12.42
CA VAL A 208 -0.59 42.96 11.24
C VAL A 208 -1.22 44.32 11.58
N ASP A 209 -1.11 45.27 10.64
CA ASP A 209 -1.82 46.53 10.76
C ASP A 209 -3.32 46.39 10.41
N ASN A 210 -4.06 47.49 10.56
CA ASN A 210 -5.49 47.56 10.25
C ASN A 210 -5.85 47.31 8.77
N ILE A 211 -4.84 47.20 7.90
CA ILE A 211 -4.98 46.91 6.47
C ILE A 211 -4.45 45.47 6.17
N GLY A 212 -3.99 44.76 7.21
CA GLY A 212 -3.48 43.38 7.11
C GLY A 212 -2.04 43.26 6.62
N ARG A 213 -1.24 44.35 6.65
CA ARG A 213 0.19 44.32 6.29
C ARG A 213 1.01 43.84 7.48
N GLU A 214 1.96 42.97 7.22
CA GLU A 214 2.89 42.44 8.21
C GLU A 214 3.80 43.54 8.76
N GLN A 215 3.84 43.68 10.09
CA GLN A 215 4.63 44.69 10.82
C GLN A 215 5.82 44.04 11.57
N GLY A 216 5.89 42.72 11.64
CA GLY A 216 6.94 42.00 12.32
C GLY A 216 6.42 40.79 13.09
N ARG A 217 7.29 40.18 13.90
CA ARG A 217 6.93 39.03 14.74
C ARG A 217 6.31 39.50 16.05
N TYR A 218 5.28 38.79 16.51
CA TYR A 218 4.71 39.05 17.81
C TYR A 218 5.71 38.64 18.90
N ARG A 219 5.98 39.56 19.87
CA ARG A 219 6.93 39.34 20.97
C ARG A 219 8.27 38.75 20.52
N ASP A 220 8.82 39.24 19.40
CA ASP A 220 10.09 38.76 18.82
C ASP A 220 10.11 37.25 18.50
N GLY A 221 8.92 36.62 18.37
CA GLY A 221 8.79 35.20 18.06
C GLY A 221 8.86 34.26 19.27
N LEU A 222 8.74 34.74 20.49
CA LEU A 222 8.77 33.92 21.71
C LEU A 222 7.63 32.87 21.78
N GLU A 223 6.53 33.13 21.09
CA GLU A 223 5.38 32.25 21.04
C GLU A 223 5.32 31.44 19.72
N ASP A 224 6.33 31.58 18.86
CA ASP A 224 6.43 30.78 17.64
C ASP A 224 6.75 29.32 17.97
N VAL A 225 6.05 28.39 17.30
CA VAL A 225 6.32 26.96 17.36
C VAL A 225 6.88 26.52 16.03
N SER A 226 8.13 26.09 16.00
CA SER A 226 8.77 25.60 14.78
C SER A 226 8.16 24.31 14.30
N ALA A 227 7.99 24.14 12.99
CA ALA A 227 7.57 22.87 12.41
C ALA A 227 8.63 21.79 12.63
N VAL A 228 8.17 20.56 12.97
CA VAL A 228 9.05 19.39 13.12
C VAL A 228 9.02 18.58 11.83
N PRO A 229 10.16 18.41 11.14
CA PRO A 229 10.23 17.62 9.90
C PRO A 229 9.71 16.21 10.10
N GLY A 230 9.08 15.66 9.06
CA GLY A 230 8.70 14.25 9.03
C GLY A 230 9.92 13.33 9.12
N LYS A 231 9.71 12.16 9.71
CA LYS A 231 10.76 11.14 9.85
C LYS A 231 11.03 10.47 8.51
N ASN A 232 12.29 10.24 8.20
CA ASN A 232 12.68 9.46 7.05
C ASN A 232 12.30 7.97 7.24
N VAL A 233 12.03 7.29 6.13
CA VAL A 233 11.62 5.88 6.11
C VAL A 233 12.56 5.11 5.20
N TRP A 234 13.07 3.97 5.68
CA TRP A 234 13.81 3.01 4.88
C TRP A 234 12.90 1.86 4.53
N ALA A 235 12.59 1.75 3.24
CA ALA A 235 11.83 0.63 2.72
C ALA A 235 12.65 -0.67 2.82
N SER A 236 11.96 -1.79 2.89
CA SER A 236 12.56 -3.13 2.77
C SER A 236 12.88 -3.49 1.32
N ILE A 237 12.29 -2.77 0.37
CA ILE A 237 12.45 -2.95 -1.07
C ILE A 237 13.92 -2.74 -1.47
N ASP A 238 14.45 -3.68 -2.24
CA ASP A 238 15.69 -3.54 -2.98
C ASP A 238 15.35 -2.94 -4.35
N LYS A 239 15.84 -1.72 -4.61
CA LYS A 239 15.51 -0.96 -5.83
C LYS A 239 15.90 -1.72 -7.09
N ASP A 240 17.12 -2.26 -7.12
CA ASP A 240 17.62 -2.97 -8.31
C ASP A 240 16.82 -4.23 -8.60
N LEU A 241 16.47 -4.98 -7.55
CA LEU A 241 15.64 -6.18 -7.68
C LEU A 241 14.20 -5.85 -8.12
N GLN A 242 13.65 -4.75 -7.61
CA GLN A 242 12.32 -4.27 -7.99
C GLN A 242 12.28 -3.85 -9.47
N GLU A 243 13.25 -3.03 -9.91
CA GLU A 243 13.36 -2.58 -11.30
C GLU A 243 13.57 -3.77 -12.25
N TYR A 244 14.42 -4.71 -11.85
CA TYR A 244 14.64 -5.94 -12.60
C TYR A 244 13.38 -6.80 -12.71
N GLY A 245 12.66 -6.98 -11.61
CA GLY A 245 11.39 -7.72 -11.61
C GLY A 245 10.33 -7.07 -12.50
N GLU A 246 10.21 -5.75 -12.50
CA GLU A 246 9.29 -5.02 -13.38
C GLU A 246 9.69 -5.17 -14.86
N LEU A 247 10.99 -5.15 -15.16
CA LEU A 247 11.52 -5.37 -16.51
C LEU A 247 11.15 -6.78 -17.02
N LEU A 248 11.37 -7.83 -16.22
CA LEU A 248 11.01 -9.21 -16.58
C LEU A 248 9.50 -9.38 -16.81
N MET A 249 8.68 -8.56 -16.16
CA MET A 249 7.21 -8.60 -16.29
C MET A 249 6.66 -7.72 -17.42
N GLN A 250 7.48 -6.99 -18.16
CA GLN A 250 7.02 -6.21 -19.31
C GLN A 250 6.31 -7.09 -20.34
N GLY A 251 5.18 -6.62 -20.86
CA GLY A 251 4.34 -7.38 -21.80
C GLY A 251 3.60 -8.57 -21.19
N LYS A 252 3.59 -8.70 -19.87
CA LYS A 252 2.90 -9.77 -19.12
C LYS A 252 2.01 -9.13 -18.05
N ARG A 253 0.95 -9.83 -17.61
CA ARG A 253 0.14 -9.45 -16.46
C ARG A 253 0.41 -10.39 -15.32
N GLY A 254 0.43 -9.85 -14.10
CA GLY A 254 0.63 -10.68 -12.92
C GLY A 254 1.41 -9.95 -11.83
N SER A 255 2.14 -10.72 -11.04
CA SER A 255 2.90 -10.18 -9.90
C SER A 255 4.11 -11.05 -9.56
N ILE A 256 5.11 -10.40 -8.97
CA ILE A 256 6.22 -11.04 -8.26
C ILE A 256 6.21 -10.50 -6.83
N VAL A 257 6.25 -11.37 -5.84
CA VAL A 257 6.47 -11.00 -4.44
C VAL A 257 7.64 -11.81 -3.92
N ALA A 258 8.69 -11.12 -3.48
CA ALA A 258 9.86 -11.73 -2.87
C ALA A 258 10.00 -11.25 -1.43
N ILE A 259 10.17 -12.18 -0.50
CA ILE A 259 10.25 -11.94 0.95
C ILE A 259 11.59 -12.49 1.45
N GLU A 260 12.25 -11.78 2.34
CA GLU A 260 13.37 -12.30 3.13
C GLU A 260 12.81 -13.17 4.27
N PRO A 261 13.02 -14.50 4.26
CA PRO A 261 12.38 -15.38 5.26
C PRO A 261 12.77 -15.06 6.70
N ALA A 262 13.98 -14.58 6.91
CA ALA A 262 14.54 -14.32 8.24
C ALA A 262 13.90 -13.11 8.96
N THR A 263 13.29 -12.18 8.21
CA THR A 263 12.77 -10.92 8.74
C THR A 263 11.31 -10.65 8.38
N GLY A 264 10.80 -11.23 7.28
CA GLY A 264 9.50 -10.88 6.70
C GLY A 264 9.56 -9.64 5.80
N GLU A 265 10.72 -9.03 5.63
CA GLU A 265 10.93 -7.87 4.75
C GLU A 265 10.61 -8.23 3.29
N ILE A 266 9.78 -7.42 2.63
CA ILE A 266 9.48 -7.58 1.21
C ILE A 266 10.63 -6.96 0.41
N LEU A 267 11.39 -7.80 -0.30
CA LEU A 267 12.53 -7.42 -1.13
C LEU A 267 12.11 -6.77 -2.45
N CYS A 268 11.08 -7.31 -3.07
CA CYS A 268 10.39 -6.67 -4.20
C CYS A 268 8.91 -7.06 -4.23
N MET A 269 8.07 -6.12 -4.70
CA MET A 269 6.64 -6.32 -4.87
C MET A 269 6.21 -5.74 -6.22
N VAL A 270 6.29 -6.56 -7.24
CA VAL A 270 5.97 -6.20 -8.62
C VAL A 270 4.50 -6.46 -8.91
N THR A 271 3.84 -5.47 -9.46
CA THR A 271 2.54 -5.58 -10.11
C THR A 271 2.68 -5.22 -11.57
N SER A 272 2.25 -6.05 -12.47
CA SER A 272 2.31 -5.77 -13.91
C SER A 272 0.91 -5.93 -14.55
N PRO A 273 0.49 -5.01 -15.43
CA PRO A 273 1.10 -3.71 -15.73
C PRO A 273 1.12 -2.76 -14.53
N SER A 274 2.17 -1.94 -14.44
CA SER A 274 2.35 -0.90 -13.44
C SER A 274 2.30 0.50 -14.11
N TYR A 275 2.66 1.53 -13.37
CA TYR A 275 2.76 2.91 -13.85
C TYR A 275 3.98 3.58 -13.23
N ASP A 276 4.48 4.63 -13.88
CA ASP A 276 5.52 5.49 -13.31
C ASP A 276 4.94 6.33 -12.16
N PRO A 277 5.45 6.22 -10.92
CA PRO A 277 4.92 6.97 -9.78
C PRO A 277 4.99 8.49 -9.97
N SER A 278 5.92 9.00 -10.79
CA SER A 278 6.05 10.43 -11.10
C SER A 278 4.81 10.99 -11.80
N LEU A 279 4.06 10.17 -12.54
CA LEU A 279 2.81 10.57 -13.19
C LEU A 279 1.74 11.06 -12.20
N LEU A 280 1.81 10.59 -10.95
CA LEU A 280 0.86 10.96 -9.90
C LEU A 280 1.40 12.05 -8.97
N SER A 281 2.51 12.71 -9.31
CA SER A 281 3.07 13.82 -8.52
C SER A 281 3.03 15.18 -9.21
N GLY A 282 3.04 15.29 -10.50
CA GLY A 282 3.12 16.54 -11.28
C GLY A 282 1.82 17.39 -11.36
N SER A 283 1.86 18.48 -12.11
CA SER A 283 0.69 19.34 -12.44
C SER A 283 -0.40 18.57 -13.17
N GLU A 284 0.00 17.62 -14.02
CA GLU A 284 -0.89 16.75 -14.82
C GLU A 284 -1.46 15.56 -14.01
N ARG A 285 -1.21 15.50 -12.68
CA ARG A 285 -1.60 14.37 -11.83
C ARG A 285 -3.06 13.94 -12.04
N SER A 286 -4.00 14.87 -12.01
CA SER A 286 -5.44 14.55 -12.13
C SER A 286 -5.77 13.93 -13.48
N LYS A 287 -5.20 14.46 -14.56
CA LYS A 287 -5.36 13.95 -15.91
C LYS A 287 -4.73 12.55 -16.05
N ASN A 288 -3.51 12.39 -15.53
CA ASN A 288 -2.80 11.11 -15.54
C ASN A 288 -3.55 10.05 -14.71
N TYR A 289 -4.04 10.41 -13.52
CA TYR A 289 -4.85 9.52 -12.69
C TYR A 289 -6.11 9.05 -13.44
N MET A 290 -6.84 9.97 -14.09
CA MET A 290 -8.03 9.62 -14.88
C MET A 290 -7.68 8.69 -16.04
N LYS A 291 -6.56 8.94 -16.75
CA LYS A 291 -6.07 8.05 -17.81
C LYS A 291 -5.77 6.65 -17.29
N LEU A 292 -5.02 6.54 -16.18
CA LEU A 292 -4.69 5.26 -15.56
C LEU A 292 -5.94 4.54 -15.00
N HIS A 293 -6.89 5.30 -14.45
CA HIS A 293 -8.12 4.75 -13.87
C HIS A 293 -9.08 4.20 -14.94
N HIS A 294 -9.18 4.87 -16.09
CA HIS A 294 -10.02 4.42 -17.20
C HIS A 294 -9.40 3.31 -18.05
N ASP A 295 -8.14 2.95 -17.82
CA ASP A 295 -7.53 1.79 -18.48
C ASP A 295 -8.11 0.49 -17.90
N SER A 296 -9.30 0.12 -18.36
CA SER A 296 -10.02 -1.08 -17.94
C SER A 296 -9.34 -2.38 -18.38
N ILE A 297 -8.47 -2.30 -19.38
CA ILE A 297 -7.74 -3.46 -19.93
C ILE A 297 -6.55 -3.78 -19.04
N ASN A 298 -5.64 -2.85 -18.86
CA ASN A 298 -4.39 -3.07 -18.12
C ASN A 298 -4.56 -2.93 -16.61
N LYS A 299 -5.48 -2.06 -16.16
CA LYS A 299 -5.76 -1.75 -14.75
C LYS A 299 -4.46 -1.45 -13.97
N PRO A 300 -3.66 -0.45 -14.40
CA PRO A 300 -2.33 -0.21 -13.83
C PRO A 300 -2.37 0.24 -12.37
N LEU A 301 -3.48 0.82 -11.90
CA LEU A 301 -3.67 1.20 -10.49
C LEU A 301 -4.04 0.03 -9.58
N PHE A 302 -4.36 -1.15 -10.14
CA PHE A 302 -4.74 -2.31 -9.35
C PHE A 302 -3.51 -3.08 -8.86
N ASN A 303 -3.29 -3.08 -7.55
CA ASN A 303 -2.17 -3.80 -6.95
C ASN A 303 -2.43 -5.31 -6.94
N ARG A 304 -1.91 -6.02 -7.96
CA ARG A 304 -2.10 -7.47 -8.10
C ARG A 304 -1.45 -8.26 -6.98
N ALA A 305 -0.35 -7.79 -6.42
CA ALA A 305 0.36 -8.49 -5.36
C ALA A 305 -0.48 -8.62 -4.07
N LEU A 306 -1.30 -7.60 -3.76
CA LEU A 306 -2.09 -7.52 -2.54
C LEU A 306 -3.60 -7.74 -2.73
N ASN A 307 -4.13 -7.39 -3.91
CA ASN A 307 -5.57 -7.31 -4.15
C ASN A 307 -6.11 -8.29 -5.20
N ALA A 308 -5.25 -8.97 -5.97
CA ALA A 308 -5.69 -10.03 -6.84
C ALA A 308 -5.80 -11.35 -6.07
N MET A 309 -6.84 -12.09 -6.36
CA MET A 309 -7.10 -13.43 -5.82
C MET A 309 -7.04 -14.45 -6.94
N TYR A 310 -6.22 -15.48 -6.74
CA TYR A 310 -6.07 -16.57 -7.70
C TYR A 310 -6.30 -17.90 -7.00
N PRO A 311 -6.91 -18.89 -7.66
CA PRO A 311 -6.79 -20.26 -7.19
C PRO A 311 -5.30 -20.61 -7.08
N PRO A 312 -4.81 -21.08 -5.91
CA PRO A 312 -3.38 -21.32 -5.73
C PRO A 312 -2.85 -22.49 -6.57
N GLY A 313 -3.73 -23.31 -7.13
CA GLY A 313 -3.36 -24.47 -7.94
C GLY A 313 -2.39 -25.41 -7.22
N SER A 314 -1.55 -26.08 -7.98
CA SER A 314 -0.61 -27.06 -7.44
C SER A 314 0.44 -26.49 -6.46
N THR A 315 0.58 -25.17 -6.30
CA THR A 315 1.42 -24.59 -5.24
C THR A 315 0.85 -24.88 -3.85
N PHE A 316 -0.47 -25.01 -3.74
CA PHE A 316 -1.17 -25.33 -2.50
C PHE A 316 -0.92 -26.77 -1.99
N LYS A 317 -0.44 -27.66 -2.85
CA LYS A 317 -0.13 -29.03 -2.48
C LYS A 317 0.91 -29.14 -1.36
N VAL A 318 1.88 -28.21 -1.30
CA VAL A 318 2.87 -28.24 -0.21
C VAL A 318 2.23 -27.90 1.13
N ALA A 319 1.24 -26.99 1.18
CA ALA A 319 0.45 -26.71 2.37
C ALA A 319 -0.36 -27.94 2.79
N ASN A 320 -1.05 -28.57 1.85
CA ASN A 320 -1.80 -29.80 2.12
C ASN A 320 -0.90 -30.96 2.61
N ALA A 321 0.30 -31.12 2.04
CA ALA A 321 1.27 -32.11 2.50
C ALA A 321 1.70 -31.89 3.95
N LEU A 322 1.92 -30.64 4.34
CA LEU A 322 2.23 -30.27 5.73
C LEU A 322 1.06 -30.60 6.67
N VAL A 323 -0.16 -30.19 6.31
CA VAL A 323 -1.36 -30.43 7.12
C VAL A 323 -1.65 -31.93 7.26
N PHE A 324 -1.56 -32.72 6.17
CA PHE A 324 -1.81 -34.16 6.24
C PHE A 324 -0.82 -34.90 7.15
N GLN A 325 0.45 -34.45 7.17
CA GLN A 325 1.46 -34.98 8.09
C GLN A 325 1.21 -34.52 9.53
N GLN A 326 0.87 -33.28 9.74
CA GLN A 326 0.60 -32.71 11.06
C GLN A 326 -0.57 -33.40 11.75
N VAL A 327 -1.62 -33.67 11.00
CA VAL A 327 -2.82 -34.38 11.48
C VAL A 327 -2.60 -35.89 11.63
N GLY A 328 -1.48 -36.40 11.09
CA GLY A 328 -1.15 -37.83 11.15
C GLY A 328 -1.92 -38.67 10.15
N THR A 329 -2.52 -38.08 9.12
CA THR A 329 -3.18 -38.81 8.02
C THR A 329 -2.16 -39.55 7.16
N VAL A 330 -1.00 -38.92 6.95
CA VAL A 330 0.15 -39.52 6.23
C VAL A 330 1.44 -39.29 7.02
N ASN A 331 2.44 -40.07 6.76
CA ASN A 331 3.83 -39.84 7.16
C ASN A 331 4.72 -39.76 5.90
N GLU A 332 6.01 -39.48 6.07
CA GLU A 332 6.96 -39.32 4.96
C GLU A 332 7.02 -40.54 4.00
N ASN A 333 6.75 -41.76 4.52
CA ASN A 333 6.84 -43.03 3.80
C ASN A 333 5.47 -43.49 3.27
N THR A 334 4.38 -42.77 3.56
CA THR A 334 3.05 -43.19 3.07
C THR A 334 2.98 -43.13 1.56
N LEU A 335 2.71 -44.30 0.96
CA LEU A 335 2.65 -44.48 -0.48
C LEU A 335 1.20 -44.45 -0.98
N TYR A 336 0.91 -43.62 -1.96
CA TYR A 336 -0.35 -43.70 -2.72
C TYR A 336 -0.08 -43.97 -4.21
N SER A 337 -0.88 -44.89 -4.77
CA SER A 337 -0.83 -45.18 -6.20
C SER A 337 -1.58 -44.13 -7.03
N CYS A 338 -1.09 -43.90 -8.23
CA CYS A 338 -1.73 -43.06 -9.24
C CYS A 338 -1.94 -43.87 -10.52
N GLN A 339 -3.16 -43.94 -10.98
CA GLN A 339 -3.58 -44.52 -12.25
C GLN A 339 -4.04 -43.41 -13.18
N HIS A 340 -3.09 -42.52 -13.60
CA HIS A 340 -3.32 -41.32 -14.42
C HIS A 340 -4.32 -40.32 -13.85
N GLY A 341 -4.72 -40.44 -12.56
CA GLY A 341 -5.61 -39.50 -11.91
C GLY A 341 -6.35 -40.08 -10.70
N TYR A 342 -7.29 -39.31 -10.20
CA TYR A 342 -8.19 -39.70 -9.11
C TYR A 342 -9.64 -39.70 -9.59
N ALA A 343 -10.25 -40.91 -9.60
CA ALA A 343 -11.64 -41.08 -9.96
C ALA A 343 -12.56 -40.81 -8.76
N TYR A 344 -13.63 -40.02 -8.96
CA TYR A 344 -14.67 -39.76 -7.99
C TYR A 344 -16.02 -39.56 -8.70
N GLY A 345 -16.99 -40.42 -8.36
CA GLY A 345 -18.22 -40.53 -9.14
C GLY A 345 -17.91 -40.86 -10.60
N ASN A 346 -18.52 -40.12 -11.52
CA ASN A 346 -18.30 -40.24 -12.97
C ASN A 346 -17.21 -39.31 -13.52
N ARG A 347 -16.37 -38.69 -12.65
CA ARG A 347 -15.33 -37.74 -13.01
C ARG A 347 -13.96 -38.26 -12.64
N VAL A 348 -12.93 -37.76 -13.36
CA VAL A 348 -11.53 -38.06 -13.08
C VAL A 348 -10.76 -36.73 -13.03
N LEU A 349 -10.06 -36.48 -11.91
CA LEU A 349 -9.02 -35.47 -11.86
C LEU A 349 -7.73 -36.07 -12.39
N GLY A 350 -7.37 -35.71 -13.63
CA GLY A 350 -6.22 -36.24 -14.33
C GLY A 350 -4.88 -35.91 -13.70
N CYS A 351 -3.88 -36.75 -13.91
CA CYS A 351 -2.47 -36.52 -13.61
C CYS A 351 -1.63 -36.60 -14.87
N HIS A 352 -0.50 -35.89 -14.87
CA HIS A 352 0.55 -36.12 -15.85
C HIS A 352 1.18 -37.52 -15.63
N GLY A 353 1.79 -38.09 -16.67
CA GLY A 353 2.51 -39.36 -16.57
C GLY A 353 3.71 -39.23 -15.62
N HIS A 354 3.78 -40.15 -14.64
CA HIS A 354 4.88 -40.27 -13.68
C HIS A 354 4.93 -41.67 -13.06
N ALA A 355 6.05 -41.99 -12.40
CA ALA A 355 6.18 -43.23 -11.66
C ALA A 355 5.15 -43.34 -10.52
N SER A 356 4.75 -44.54 -10.16
CA SER A 356 3.76 -44.82 -9.12
C SER A 356 4.13 -46.16 -8.44
N PRO A 357 3.93 -46.33 -7.10
CA PRO A 357 3.35 -45.36 -6.15
C PRO A 357 4.33 -44.24 -5.75
N LEU A 358 3.81 -43.18 -5.12
CA LEU A 358 4.59 -42.01 -4.66
C LEU A 358 4.43 -41.80 -3.16
N ASN A 359 5.52 -41.37 -2.51
CA ASN A 359 5.52 -40.82 -1.16
C ASN A 359 5.33 -39.28 -1.20
N VAL A 360 5.44 -38.61 -0.05
CA VAL A 360 5.30 -37.14 0.07
C VAL A 360 6.24 -36.40 -0.89
N ALA A 361 7.55 -36.67 -0.85
CA ALA A 361 8.53 -35.99 -1.69
C ALA A 361 8.28 -36.26 -3.19
N GLY A 362 8.02 -37.51 -3.57
CA GLY A 362 7.68 -37.87 -4.96
C GLY A 362 6.39 -37.25 -5.45
N SER A 363 5.39 -37.08 -4.58
CA SER A 363 4.12 -36.44 -4.93
C SER A 363 4.30 -34.94 -5.24
N ILE A 364 5.20 -34.26 -4.52
CA ILE A 364 5.55 -32.83 -4.75
C ILE A 364 6.37 -32.69 -6.03
N GLN A 365 7.40 -33.54 -6.21
CA GLN A 365 8.26 -33.60 -7.40
C GLN A 365 7.44 -33.67 -8.69
N ASN A 366 6.49 -34.62 -8.74
CA ASN A 366 5.68 -34.90 -9.91
C ASN A 366 4.34 -34.18 -9.93
N SER A 367 4.04 -33.41 -8.89
CA SER A 367 2.76 -32.68 -8.76
C SER A 367 1.52 -33.59 -8.90
N CYS A 368 1.53 -34.81 -8.35
CA CYS A 368 0.51 -35.82 -8.51
C CYS A 368 -0.84 -35.41 -7.89
N ASN A 369 -1.88 -35.23 -8.69
CA ASN A 369 -3.22 -34.87 -8.20
C ASN A 369 -3.84 -36.02 -7.36
N ALA A 370 -3.70 -37.27 -7.82
CA ALA A 370 -4.30 -38.41 -7.16
C ALA A 370 -3.80 -38.59 -5.72
N TRP A 371 -2.50 -38.32 -5.46
CA TRP A 371 -1.93 -38.43 -4.12
C TRP A 371 -2.61 -37.46 -3.16
N TYR A 372 -2.80 -36.20 -3.58
CA TYR A 372 -3.44 -35.15 -2.74
C TYR A 372 -4.93 -35.38 -2.56
N CYS A 373 -5.63 -35.87 -3.59
CA CYS A 373 -7.04 -36.25 -3.47
C CYS A 373 -7.24 -37.39 -2.47
N ARG A 374 -6.36 -38.44 -2.52
CA ARG A 374 -6.39 -39.55 -1.56
C ARG A 374 -6.10 -39.09 -0.14
N GLY A 375 -5.06 -38.27 0.05
CA GLY A 375 -4.71 -37.69 1.37
C GLY A 375 -5.85 -36.87 1.96
N PHE A 376 -6.44 -35.95 1.16
CA PHE A 376 -7.56 -35.12 1.59
C PHE A 376 -8.80 -35.93 1.93
N ASN A 377 -9.14 -36.94 1.08
CA ASN A 377 -10.26 -37.81 1.36
C ASN A 377 -10.00 -38.66 2.61
N ALA A 378 -8.78 -39.23 2.77
CA ALA A 378 -8.41 -39.98 3.95
C ALA A 378 -8.48 -39.14 5.24
N MET A 379 -8.07 -37.85 5.19
CA MET A 379 -8.17 -36.97 6.33
C MET A 379 -9.62 -36.69 6.72
N LEU A 380 -10.44 -36.19 5.79
CA LEU A 380 -11.82 -35.79 6.08
C LEU A 380 -12.74 -36.95 6.42
N SER A 381 -12.41 -38.14 5.92
CA SER A 381 -13.17 -39.37 6.15
C SER A 381 -12.68 -40.19 7.36
N ASN A 382 -11.69 -39.71 8.12
CA ASN A 382 -11.11 -40.39 9.27
C ASN A 382 -12.08 -40.41 10.46
N ARG A 383 -12.95 -41.40 10.52
CA ARG A 383 -13.96 -41.55 11.58
C ARG A 383 -13.41 -42.01 12.94
N LYS A 384 -12.11 -42.35 13.01
CA LYS A 384 -11.43 -42.58 14.31
C LYS A 384 -11.08 -41.26 14.98
N ARG A 385 -10.88 -40.18 14.21
CA ARG A 385 -10.49 -38.86 14.69
C ARG A 385 -11.65 -37.87 14.69
N TYR A 386 -12.51 -37.88 13.68
CA TYR A 386 -13.60 -36.93 13.48
C TYR A 386 -14.95 -37.63 13.41
N LYS A 387 -15.95 -37.10 14.12
CA LYS A 387 -17.33 -37.61 14.06
C LYS A 387 -17.96 -37.33 12.70
N THR A 388 -17.64 -36.20 12.09
CA THR A 388 -18.23 -35.75 10.82
C THR A 388 -17.16 -35.28 9.82
N THR A 389 -17.52 -35.18 8.55
CA THR A 389 -16.65 -34.59 7.52
C THR A 389 -16.41 -33.11 7.80
N ARG A 390 -17.43 -32.41 8.38
CA ARG A 390 -17.35 -31.02 8.82
C ARG A 390 -16.23 -30.81 9.83
N GLU A 391 -16.14 -31.62 10.88
CA GLU A 391 -15.06 -31.52 11.87
C GLU A 391 -13.68 -31.72 11.25
N GLY A 392 -13.53 -32.72 10.36
CA GLY A 392 -12.27 -32.94 9.66
C GLY A 392 -11.87 -31.77 8.75
N TYR A 393 -12.86 -31.13 8.12
CA TYR A 393 -12.64 -29.94 7.31
C TYR A 393 -12.23 -28.73 8.15
N GLU A 394 -12.87 -28.47 9.30
CA GLU A 394 -12.52 -27.34 10.16
C GLU A 394 -11.13 -27.53 10.81
N ASP A 395 -10.71 -28.76 11.13
CA ASP A 395 -9.35 -29.03 11.59
C ASP A 395 -8.32 -28.77 10.46
N TRP A 396 -8.60 -29.21 9.23
CA TRP A 396 -7.83 -28.85 8.06
C TRP A 396 -7.77 -27.33 7.86
N ARG A 397 -8.92 -26.65 7.92
CA ARG A 397 -9.04 -25.21 7.74
C ARG A 397 -8.24 -24.42 8.80
N LYS A 398 -8.29 -24.85 10.06
CA LYS A 398 -7.52 -24.25 11.15
C LYS A 398 -6.02 -24.19 10.82
N HIS A 399 -5.44 -25.30 10.35
CA HIS A 399 -4.03 -25.33 9.96
C HIS A 399 -3.73 -24.49 8.71
N ILE A 400 -4.64 -24.44 7.75
CA ILE A 400 -4.49 -23.57 6.56
C ILE A 400 -4.52 -22.08 6.95
N LEU A 401 -5.39 -21.69 7.89
CA LEU A 401 -5.39 -20.32 8.41
C LEU A 401 -4.06 -20.01 9.15
N ALA A 402 -3.51 -20.94 9.92
CA ALA A 402 -2.22 -20.76 10.60
C ALA A 402 -1.04 -20.62 9.62
N LEU A 403 -1.17 -21.11 8.39
CA LEU A 403 -0.23 -20.88 7.28
C LEU A 403 -0.42 -19.49 6.62
N GLY A 404 -1.29 -18.62 7.14
CA GLY A 404 -1.50 -17.25 6.68
C GLY A 404 -2.52 -17.11 5.54
N PHE A 405 -3.22 -18.18 5.12
CA PHE A 405 -4.29 -18.09 4.14
C PHE A 405 -5.62 -17.67 4.77
N GLY A 406 -6.48 -17.06 3.98
CA GLY A 406 -7.83 -16.68 4.42
C GLY A 406 -7.87 -15.57 5.48
N GLN A 407 -6.79 -14.87 5.72
CA GLN A 407 -6.66 -13.77 6.69
C GLN A 407 -5.67 -12.71 6.22
N LYS A 408 -5.75 -11.52 6.81
CA LYS A 408 -4.79 -10.44 6.59
C LYS A 408 -3.59 -10.60 7.52
N PHE A 409 -2.43 -10.15 7.07
CA PHE A 409 -1.22 -10.15 7.91
C PHE A 409 -1.24 -9.03 8.96
N ASN A 410 -2.11 -8.00 8.78
CA ASN A 410 -2.21 -6.84 9.66
C ASN A 410 -0.86 -6.11 9.83
N SER A 411 -0.10 -6.05 8.75
CA SER A 411 1.17 -5.36 8.65
C SER A 411 1.00 -3.95 8.05
N ASP A 412 2.05 -3.42 7.46
CA ASP A 412 2.04 -2.12 6.77
C ASP A 412 1.59 -2.20 5.31
N LEU A 413 1.01 -3.32 4.89
CA LEU A 413 0.49 -3.54 3.54
C LEU A 413 -0.90 -2.88 3.40
N PRO A 414 -1.01 -1.71 2.75
CA PRO A 414 -2.29 -1.01 2.70
C PRO A 414 -3.26 -1.73 1.76
N TYR A 415 -4.52 -1.82 2.18
CA TYR A 415 -5.61 -2.43 1.41
C TYR A 415 -5.43 -3.93 1.09
N GLU A 416 -4.57 -4.66 1.82
CA GLU A 416 -4.48 -6.10 1.64
C GLU A 416 -5.83 -6.78 1.83
N ILE A 417 -6.06 -7.86 1.07
CA ILE A 417 -7.25 -8.69 1.19
C ILE A 417 -6.91 -10.08 1.73
N ALA A 418 -7.86 -10.68 2.41
CA ALA A 418 -7.66 -11.94 3.11
C ALA A 418 -7.54 -13.20 2.21
N GLY A 419 -7.87 -13.10 0.92
CA GLY A 419 -8.11 -14.29 0.12
C GLY A 419 -9.40 -15.01 0.55
N ILE A 420 -9.60 -16.24 0.09
CA ILE A 420 -10.80 -17.02 0.41
C ILE A 420 -10.43 -18.43 0.84
N ILE A 421 -10.73 -18.77 2.09
CA ILE A 421 -10.76 -20.15 2.61
C ILE A 421 -12.14 -20.32 3.27
N PRO A 422 -13.12 -20.93 2.57
CA PRO A 422 -14.49 -21.02 3.06
C PRO A 422 -14.58 -21.72 4.42
N SER A 423 -15.56 -21.34 5.25
CA SER A 423 -15.90 -22.11 6.45
C SER A 423 -16.77 -23.32 6.09
N ALA A 424 -16.88 -24.30 6.98
CA ALA A 424 -17.79 -25.43 6.79
C ALA A 424 -19.25 -25.00 6.60
N ASP A 425 -19.65 -23.85 7.21
CA ASP A 425 -20.99 -23.28 7.03
C ASP A 425 -21.31 -22.91 5.57
N TYR A 426 -20.28 -22.52 4.81
CA TYR A 426 -20.44 -22.27 3.38
C TYR A 426 -20.91 -23.56 2.65
N TYR A 427 -20.26 -24.69 2.94
CA TYR A 427 -20.62 -25.98 2.34
C TYR A 427 -21.92 -26.54 2.86
N ASP A 428 -22.24 -26.33 4.14
CA ASP A 428 -23.53 -26.68 4.71
C ASP A 428 -24.69 -25.92 4.02
N ARG A 429 -24.50 -24.65 3.67
CA ARG A 429 -25.48 -23.89 2.90
C ARG A 429 -25.59 -24.37 1.46
N ALA A 430 -24.45 -24.71 0.82
CA ALA A 430 -24.42 -25.12 -0.58
C ALA A 430 -24.97 -26.53 -0.81
N TYR A 431 -24.67 -27.47 0.09
CA TYR A 431 -24.96 -28.91 -0.09
C TYR A 431 -25.96 -29.47 0.94
N GLY A 432 -26.25 -28.74 2.00
CA GLY A 432 -27.01 -29.19 3.16
C GLY A 432 -26.13 -29.73 4.29
N VAL A 433 -26.57 -29.51 5.54
CA VAL A 433 -25.86 -29.92 6.76
C VAL A 433 -25.61 -31.43 6.74
N ASN A 434 -24.37 -31.84 6.93
CA ASN A 434 -23.90 -33.25 6.89
C ASN A 434 -24.13 -34.00 5.55
N ARG A 435 -24.51 -33.31 4.47
CA ARG A 435 -24.74 -33.96 3.17
C ARG A 435 -23.51 -33.95 2.25
N TRP A 436 -22.54 -33.08 2.49
CA TRP A 436 -21.32 -33.04 1.71
C TRP A 436 -20.22 -33.97 2.27
N LYS A 437 -19.39 -34.46 1.40
CA LYS A 437 -18.27 -35.38 1.69
C LYS A 437 -16.99 -34.80 1.11
N ALA A 438 -15.83 -35.40 1.44
CA ALA A 438 -14.54 -35.00 0.88
C ALA A 438 -14.56 -34.89 -0.67
N ASN A 439 -15.24 -35.80 -1.34
CA ASN A 439 -15.35 -35.79 -2.80
C ASN A 439 -16.21 -34.63 -3.34
N SER A 440 -17.11 -34.05 -2.54
CA SER A 440 -17.89 -32.87 -2.97
C SER A 440 -17.02 -31.62 -3.14
N ILE A 441 -15.90 -31.57 -2.43
CA ILE A 441 -14.96 -30.43 -2.38
C ILE A 441 -13.52 -30.87 -2.71
N ILE A 442 -13.35 -31.94 -3.46
CA ILE A 442 -12.05 -32.61 -3.69
C ILE A 442 -11.05 -31.70 -4.43
N SER A 443 -11.53 -30.75 -5.24
CA SER A 443 -10.70 -29.75 -5.95
C SER A 443 -9.81 -28.91 -5.03
N ILE A 444 -10.23 -28.70 -3.77
CA ILE A 444 -9.43 -27.99 -2.76
C ILE A 444 -8.09 -28.70 -2.51
N SER A 445 -8.07 -30.03 -2.59
CA SER A 445 -6.86 -30.82 -2.36
C SER A 445 -5.72 -30.46 -3.30
N ILE A 446 -6.03 -29.92 -4.47
CA ILE A 446 -5.08 -29.50 -5.51
C ILE A 446 -5.02 -27.98 -5.70
N GLY A 447 -5.65 -27.21 -4.79
CA GLY A 447 -5.62 -25.75 -4.83
C GLY A 447 -6.57 -25.13 -5.85
N GLN A 448 -7.67 -25.81 -6.18
CA GLN A 448 -8.72 -25.34 -7.08
C GLN A 448 -10.06 -25.28 -6.33
N GLY A 449 -11.12 -24.91 -7.00
CA GLY A 449 -12.46 -24.79 -6.40
C GLY A 449 -12.66 -23.42 -5.76
N GLU A 450 -13.23 -23.38 -4.57
CA GLU A 450 -13.68 -22.14 -3.91
C GLU A 450 -12.57 -21.41 -3.15
N ILE A 451 -11.34 -21.96 -3.11
CA ILE A 451 -10.22 -21.31 -2.43
C ILE A 451 -9.47 -20.36 -3.34
N CYS A 452 -9.14 -19.19 -2.80
CA CYS A 452 -8.33 -18.20 -3.48
C CYS A 452 -7.27 -17.60 -2.53
N ALA A 453 -6.08 -17.41 -3.05
CA ALA A 453 -4.96 -16.82 -2.34
C ALA A 453 -4.44 -15.57 -3.06
N THR A 454 -3.87 -14.64 -2.30
CA THR A 454 -3.14 -13.51 -2.87
C THR A 454 -1.67 -13.90 -3.11
N PRO A 455 -0.97 -13.23 -4.05
CA PRO A 455 0.45 -13.48 -4.28
C PRO A 455 1.33 -13.33 -3.03
N VAL A 456 1.03 -12.37 -2.16
CA VAL A 456 1.77 -12.21 -0.90
C VAL A 456 1.57 -13.39 0.04
N GLN A 457 0.37 -13.97 0.10
CA GLN A 457 0.12 -15.19 0.89
C GLN A 457 0.89 -16.40 0.36
N LEU A 458 1.01 -16.52 -0.96
CA LEU A 458 1.82 -17.57 -1.59
C LEU A 458 3.32 -17.37 -1.35
N ALA A 459 3.82 -16.14 -1.37
CA ALA A 459 5.20 -15.83 -1.01
C ALA A 459 5.47 -16.14 0.47
N ASN A 460 4.51 -15.81 1.36
CA ASN A 460 4.60 -16.14 2.78
C ASN A 460 4.61 -17.66 3.02
N LEU A 461 3.84 -18.46 2.26
CA LEU A 461 3.94 -19.93 2.34
C LEU A 461 5.35 -20.43 2.01
N ALA A 462 5.99 -19.86 0.98
CA ALA A 462 7.38 -20.18 0.66
C ALA A 462 8.34 -19.80 1.81
N ALA A 463 8.13 -18.65 2.45
CA ALA A 463 8.89 -18.20 3.62
C ALA A 463 8.69 -19.12 4.84
N ILE A 464 7.46 -19.56 5.12
CA ILE A 464 7.15 -20.55 6.17
C ILE A 464 7.90 -21.86 5.95
N ILE A 465 7.92 -22.35 4.71
CA ILE A 465 8.63 -23.59 4.38
C ILE A 465 10.14 -23.41 4.55
N ALA A 466 10.68 -22.28 4.10
CA ALA A 466 12.08 -21.93 4.28
C ALA A 466 12.48 -21.88 5.76
N ASN A 467 11.63 -21.31 6.61
CA ASN A 467 11.82 -21.18 8.06
C ASN A 467 11.43 -22.44 8.87
N LYS A 468 10.89 -23.46 8.22
CA LYS A 468 10.47 -24.72 8.86
C LYS A 468 9.42 -24.52 9.96
N GLY A 469 8.40 -23.66 9.73
CA GLY A 469 7.19 -23.61 10.55
C GLY A 469 6.87 -22.29 11.24
N TYR A 470 7.52 -21.20 10.88
CA TYR A 470 7.15 -19.85 11.34
C TYR A 470 7.34 -18.81 10.23
N TYR A 471 6.75 -17.64 10.43
CA TYR A 471 6.96 -16.48 9.58
C TYR A 471 6.94 -15.19 10.40
N TYR A 472 7.43 -14.13 9.80
CA TYR A 472 7.20 -12.76 10.26
C TYR A 472 6.19 -12.11 9.33
N PRO A 473 5.30 -11.22 9.83
CA PRO A 473 4.36 -10.52 8.95
C PRO A 473 5.09 -9.85 7.78
N PRO A 474 4.73 -10.16 6.52
CA PRO A 474 5.33 -9.50 5.38
C PRO A 474 5.13 -7.98 5.47
N HIS A 475 6.19 -7.18 5.31
CA HIS A 475 6.14 -5.73 5.49
C HIS A 475 7.08 -4.98 4.54
N LEU A 476 6.77 -3.68 4.32
CA LEU A 476 7.45 -2.80 3.36
C LEU A 476 8.47 -1.88 4.00
N VAL A 477 8.48 -1.69 5.32
CA VAL A 477 9.35 -0.72 5.97
C VAL A 477 10.23 -1.39 7.01
N ARG A 478 11.53 -1.26 6.80
CA ARG A 478 12.59 -1.79 7.63
C ARG A 478 12.94 -0.88 8.81
N ALA A 479 13.06 0.45 8.58
CA ALA A 479 13.51 1.40 9.59
C ALA A 479 12.80 2.75 9.47
N ILE A 480 12.71 3.48 10.60
CA ILE A 480 12.03 4.78 10.69
C ILE A 480 12.92 5.76 11.47
N GLY A 481 13.08 6.98 10.94
CA GLY A 481 13.89 8.06 11.53
C GLY A 481 15.36 7.95 11.14
N HIS A 482 16.00 6.82 11.41
CA HIS A 482 17.39 6.55 11.07
C HIS A 482 17.54 5.13 10.51
N LYS A 483 18.53 4.89 9.63
CA LYS A 483 18.75 3.59 8.97
C LYS A 483 18.89 2.41 9.96
N ASP A 484 19.48 2.65 11.10
CA ASP A 484 19.73 1.62 12.13
C ASP A 484 18.59 1.50 13.16
N SER A 485 17.56 2.36 13.07
CA SER A 485 16.37 2.32 13.90
C SER A 485 15.35 1.37 13.32
N LEU A 486 15.57 0.07 13.50
CA LEU A 486 14.70 -0.98 12.94
C LEU A 486 13.25 -0.83 13.39
N ASN A 487 12.35 -1.13 12.49
CA ASN A 487 10.92 -1.13 12.76
C ASN A 487 10.53 -2.40 13.54
N ASN A 488 10.36 -2.28 14.85
CA ASN A 488 10.07 -3.40 15.73
C ASN A 488 8.61 -3.91 15.66
N ARG A 489 7.75 -3.32 14.80
CA ARG A 489 6.33 -3.69 14.71
C ARG A 489 6.11 -5.13 14.22
N PHE A 490 7.05 -5.68 13.42
CA PHE A 490 6.85 -6.94 12.69
C PHE A 490 7.93 -7.98 13.01
N THR A 491 8.60 -7.84 14.16
CA THR A 491 9.70 -8.73 14.59
C THR A 491 9.23 -9.95 15.36
N GLU A 492 7.94 -10.06 15.66
CA GLU A 492 7.37 -11.21 16.35
C GLU A 492 7.16 -12.39 15.40
N LYS A 493 7.65 -13.56 15.79
CA LYS A 493 7.47 -14.81 15.05
C LYS A 493 6.05 -15.32 15.21
N ILE A 494 5.39 -15.58 14.09
CA ILE A 494 4.08 -16.22 14.06
C ILE A 494 4.27 -17.71 13.71
N SER A 495 3.81 -18.60 14.59
CA SER A 495 3.86 -20.03 14.36
C SER A 495 2.85 -20.46 13.32
N ALA A 496 3.25 -21.34 12.40
CA ALA A 496 2.38 -21.95 11.42
C ALA A 496 1.61 -23.17 11.97
N ASP A 497 1.72 -23.49 13.26
CA ASP A 497 1.09 -24.65 13.93
C ASP A 497 1.40 -26.00 13.26
N ILE A 498 2.60 -26.13 12.70
CA ILE A 498 3.11 -27.34 12.04
C ILE A 498 4.45 -27.74 12.66
N ASN A 499 4.58 -29.00 13.04
CA ASN A 499 5.82 -29.51 13.62
C ASN A 499 6.97 -29.44 12.59
N PRO A 500 8.15 -28.92 12.98
CA PRO A 500 9.30 -28.75 12.09
C PRO A 500 9.74 -30.02 11.33
N LYS A 501 9.55 -31.20 11.91
CA LYS A 501 9.89 -32.49 11.25
C LYS A 501 9.16 -32.72 9.93
N HIS A 502 7.95 -32.16 9.75
CA HIS A 502 7.14 -32.35 8.55
C HIS A 502 7.60 -31.52 7.36
N PHE A 503 8.46 -30.52 7.58
CA PHE A 503 9.01 -29.69 6.50
C PHE A 503 10.09 -30.41 5.70
N LYS A 504 10.87 -31.33 6.32
CA LYS A 504 11.97 -32.03 5.64
C LYS A 504 11.52 -32.71 4.35
N PRO A 505 10.53 -33.63 4.34
CA PRO A 505 10.09 -34.28 3.10
C PRO A 505 9.43 -33.35 2.10
N VAL A 506 8.87 -32.22 2.56
CA VAL A 506 8.30 -31.20 1.68
C VAL A 506 9.42 -30.43 0.96
N VAL A 507 10.44 -29.98 1.68
CA VAL A 507 11.61 -29.31 1.09
C VAL A 507 12.33 -30.23 0.10
N GLU A 508 12.55 -31.50 0.48
CA GLU A 508 13.14 -32.51 -0.40
C GLU A 508 12.32 -32.68 -1.69
N GLY A 509 10.99 -32.72 -1.59
CA GLY A 509 10.12 -32.81 -2.76
C GLY A 509 10.17 -31.58 -3.65
N MET A 510 10.26 -30.40 -3.05
CA MET A 510 10.43 -29.12 -3.78
C MET A 510 11.80 -29.03 -4.48
N GLU A 511 12.87 -29.49 -3.84
CA GLU A 511 14.20 -29.58 -4.47
C GLU A 511 14.20 -30.57 -5.64
N ARG A 512 13.66 -31.76 -5.43
CA ARG A 512 13.51 -32.78 -6.49
C ARG A 512 12.68 -32.27 -7.67
N ALA A 513 11.68 -31.40 -7.43
CA ALA A 513 10.92 -30.77 -8.49
C ALA A 513 11.78 -29.87 -9.39
N VAL A 514 12.80 -29.21 -8.83
CA VAL A 514 13.78 -28.43 -9.59
C VAL A 514 14.80 -29.32 -10.30
N LEU A 515 15.29 -30.36 -9.63
CA LEU A 515 16.32 -31.24 -10.21
C LEU A 515 15.79 -32.11 -11.35
N ALA A 516 14.64 -32.76 -11.15
CA ALA A 516 14.13 -33.75 -12.08
C ALA A 516 12.59 -33.77 -12.21
N GLY A 517 11.89 -32.73 -11.75
CA GLY A 517 10.43 -32.65 -11.75
C GLY A 517 9.85 -31.51 -12.59
N THR A 518 8.72 -30.99 -12.13
CA THR A 518 7.92 -29.98 -12.86
C THR A 518 8.53 -28.58 -12.83
N ALA A 519 9.50 -28.30 -11.96
CA ALA A 519 10.09 -26.96 -11.78
C ALA A 519 11.53 -26.84 -12.32
N ARG A 520 11.96 -27.66 -13.26
CA ARG A 520 13.35 -27.67 -13.79
C ARG A 520 13.85 -26.30 -14.24
N ARG A 521 12.98 -25.49 -14.83
CA ARG A 521 13.33 -24.13 -15.31
C ARG A 521 13.55 -23.10 -14.17
N ALA A 522 13.29 -23.47 -12.92
CA ALA A 522 13.66 -22.69 -11.75
C ALA A 522 15.09 -22.96 -11.25
N SER A 523 15.83 -23.86 -11.90
CA SER A 523 17.23 -24.16 -11.55
C SER A 523 18.12 -22.94 -11.77
N VAL A 524 19.03 -22.72 -10.82
CA VAL A 524 20.08 -21.69 -10.88
C VAL A 524 21.43 -22.37 -10.67
N PRO A 525 22.43 -22.12 -11.51
CA PRO A 525 23.75 -22.72 -11.36
C PRO A 525 24.33 -22.44 -9.96
N CYS A 526 24.91 -23.46 -9.34
CA CYS A 526 25.55 -23.39 -8.02
C CYS A 526 24.65 -23.00 -6.85
N ILE A 527 23.34 -22.86 -7.04
CA ILE A 527 22.40 -22.50 -5.99
C ILE A 527 21.35 -23.61 -5.86
N ARG A 528 21.19 -24.15 -4.66
CA ARG A 528 20.14 -25.12 -4.37
C ARG A 528 18.81 -24.39 -4.18
N VAL A 529 17.85 -24.67 -5.05
CA VAL A 529 16.51 -24.06 -5.07
C VAL A 529 15.45 -25.07 -4.74
N ALA A 530 14.54 -24.73 -3.85
CA ALA A 530 13.30 -25.47 -3.60
C ALA A 530 12.14 -24.74 -4.28
N ALA A 531 11.40 -25.43 -5.17
CA ALA A 531 10.31 -24.81 -5.91
C ALA A 531 9.11 -25.72 -6.11
N LYS A 532 7.94 -25.11 -6.25
CA LYS A 532 6.70 -25.80 -6.64
C LYS A 532 5.97 -24.99 -7.70
N THR A 533 5.80 -25.57 -8.87
CA THR A 533 4.98 -25.01 -9.94
C THR A 533 3.49 -25.14 -9.63
N GLY A 534 2.72 -24.19 -10.09
CA GLY A 534 1.27 -24.21 -10.09
C GLY A 534 0.71 -23.86 -11.46
N THR A 535 -0.50 -24.30 -11.69
CA THR A 535 -1.33 -23.92 -12.82
C THR A 535 -2.71 -23.66 -12.26
N ALA A 536 -3.24 -22.47 -12.42
CA ALA A 536 -4.61 -22.14 -12.01
C ALA A 536 -5.49 -22.07 -13.25
N GLU A 537 -6.51 -22.91 -13.28
CA GLU A 537 -7.48 -22.94 -14.38
C GLU A 537 -8.18 -21.60 -14.53
N ASN A 538 -8.38 -21.15 -15.79
CA ASN A 538 -9.01 -19.87 -16.13
C ASN A 538 -9.89 -19.96 -17.39
N PRO A 539 -10.79 -20.96 -17.50
CA PRO A 539 -11.62 -21.10 -18.68
C PRO A 539 -12.53 -19.88 -18.90
N PRO A 540 -12.77 -19.42 -20.14
CA PRO A 540 -12.31 -20.01 -21.42
C PRO A 540 -10.90 -19.56 -21.86
N ARG A 541 -10.18 -18.81 -21.03
CA ARG A 541 -8.82 -18.33 -21.33
C ARG A 541 -7.78 -19.36 -20.95
N LYS A 542 -6.51 -19.08 -21.32
CA LYS A 542 -5.38 -19.91 -20.86
C LYS A 542 -5.22 -19.80 -19.34
N ASP A 543 -4.75 -20.89 -18.75
CA ASP A 543 -4.47 -20.97 -17.33
C ASP A 543 -3.42 -19.96 -16.89
N HIS A 544 -3.38 -19.64 -15.60
CA HIS A 544 -2.35 -18.81 -15.02
C HIS A 544 -1.11 -19.66 -14.68
N SER A 545 0.07 -19.13 -15.00
CA SER A 545 1.37 -19.70 -14.67
C SER A 545 1.79 -19.26 -13.28
N LEU A 546 1.91 -20.20 -12.32
CA LEU A 546 2.25 -19.95 -10.93
C LEU A 546 3.53 -20.67 -10.51
N LEU A 547 4.24 -20.09 -9.57
CA LEU A 547 5.35 -20.74 -8.88
C LEU A 547 5.54 -20.14 -7.49
N ILE A 548 5.89 -20.98 -6.54
CA ILE A 548 6.50 -20.58 -5.27
C ILE A 548 7.87 -21.25 -5.15
N CYS A 549 8.84 -20.54 -4.60
CA CYS A 549 10.18 -21.07 -4.38
C CYS A 549 10.91 -20.31 -3.25
N PHE A 550 12.00 -20.89 -2.78
CA PHE A 550 12.96 -20.20 -1.94
C PHE A 550 14.39 -20.69 -2.21
N ALA A 551 15.34 -19.85 -1.91
CA ALA A 551 16.77 -20.13 -2.12
C ALA A 551 17.67 -19.30 -1.18
N PRO A 552 18.90 -19.79 -0.88
CA PRO A 552 19.34 -21.18 -0.96
C PRO A 552 18.59 -22.08 0.05
N ILE A 553 18.56 -23.40 -0.16
CA ILE A 553 17.83 -24.30 0.75
C ILE A 553 18.43 -24.32 2.15
N ASP A 554 19.76 -24.28 2.27
CA ASP A 554 20.45 -24.46 3.56
C ASP A 554 20.42 -23.17 4.40
N ASN A 555 20.47 -22.00 3.77
CA ASN A 555 20.38 -20.68 4.42
C ASN A 555 19.47 -19.75 3.60
N PRO A 556 18.15 -19.88 3.72
CA PRO A 556 17.21 -19.16 2.88
C PRO A 556 17.36 -17.63 3.00
N LYS A 557 17.57 -16.99 1.84
CA LYS A 557 17.72 -15.53 1.72
C LYS A 557 16.53 -14.88 1.03
N ILE A 558 15.82 -15.64 0.18
CA ILE A 558 14.72 -15.14 -0.60
C ILE A 558 13.65 -16.22 -0.78
N ALA A 559 12.40 -15.87 -0.52
CA ALA A 559 11.21 -16.68 -0.77
C ALA A 559 10.30 -15.92 -1.73
N ILE A 560 9.85 -16.57 -2.82
CA ILE A 560 9.24 -15.89 -3.95
C ILE A 560 7.91 -16.55 -4.31
N SER A 561 6.93 -15.72 -4.68
CA SER A 561 5.75 -16.10 -5.43
C SER A 561 5.70 -15.35 -6.75
N ILE A 562 5.46 -16.05 -7.84
CA ILE A 562 5.26 -15.48 -9.16
C ILE A 562 3.96 -15.97 -9.74
N ILE A 563 3.19 -15.03 -10.27
CA ILE A 563 1.97 -15.28 -11.01
C ILE A 563 2.04 -14.54 -12.33
N VAL A 564 1.84 -15.27 -13.43
CA VAL A 564 1.70 -14.70 -14.77
C VAL A 564 0.34 -15.12 -15.33
N GLU A 565 -0.56 -14.16 -15.45
CA GLU A 565 -1.92 -14.38 -15.94
C GLU A 565 -1.89 -14.91 -17.38
N ASN A 566 -2.72 -15.91 -17.67
CA ASN A 566 -2.85 -16.55 -18.98
C ASN A 566 -1.52 -17.09 -19.56
N GLY A 567 -0.54 -17.34 -18.68
CA GLY A 567 0.79 -17.83 -19.04
C GLY A 567 0.86 -19.35 -19.28
N GLY A 568 -0.22 -20.10 -19.02
CA GLY A 568 -0.24 -21.55 -19.12
C GLY A 568 0.47 -22.23 -17.95
N PHE A 569 1.35 -23.18 -18.22
CA PHE A 569 2.03 -23.93 -17.16
C PHE A 569 3.03 -23.09 -16.36
N GLY A 570 3.14 -23.36 -15.06
CA GLY A 570 4.10 -22.69 -14.17
C GLY A 570 5.56 -22.77 -14.64
N ALA A 571 5.92 -23.84 -15.33
CA ALA A 571 7.24 -24.02 -15.93
C ALA A 571 7.52 -23.08 -17.12
N THR A 572 6.49 -22.49 -17.75
CA THR A 572 6.66 -21.68 -18.96
C THR A 572 7.21 -20.29 -18.66
N TRP A 573 6.60 -19.58 -17.71
CA TRP A 573 6.95 -18.21 -17.36
C TRP A 573 7.40 -18.05 -15.91
N ALA A 574 6.63 -18.57 -14.96
CA ALA A 574 6.90 -18.32 -13.55
C ALA A 574 8.25 -18.92 -13.08
N ALA A 575 8.59 -20.13 -13.54
CA ALA A 575 9.83 -20.80 -13.15
C ALA A 575 11.09 -20.10 -13.67
N PRO A 576 11.22 -19.76 -14.96
CA PRO A 576 12.40 -19.04 -15.44
C PRO A 576 12.50 -17.63 -14.85
N ILE A 577 11.40 -16.88 -14.68
CA ILE A 577 11.42 -15.56 -14.02
C ILE A 577 11.96 -15.70 -12.59
N ALA A 578 11.49 -16.69 -11.82
CA ALA A 578 11.98 -16.92 -10.46
C ALA A 578 13.49 -17.22 -10.43
N SER A 579 13.97 -18.03 -11.37
CA SER A 579 15.40 -18.37 -11.45
C SER A 579 16.27 -17.15 -11.74
N LEU A 580 15.81 -16.22 -12.57
CA LEU A 580 16.50 -14.96 -12.88
C LEU A 580 16.49 -14.00 -11.67
N ILE A 581 15.38 -13.89 -10.96
CA ILE A 581 15.27 -13.09 -9.73
C ILE A 581 16.22 -13.62 -8.65
N ILE A 582 16.28 -14.94 -8.44
CA ILE A 582 17.18 -15.58 -7.48
C ILE A 582 18.64 -15.30 -7.86
N GLU A 583 18.99 -15.49 -9.13
CA GLU A 583 20.34 -15.26 -9.63
C GLU A 583 20.76 -13.79 -9.46
N ARG A 584 19.90 -12.84 -9.85
CA ARG A 584 20.14 -11.41 -9.69
C ARG A 584 20.37 -11.04 -8.22
N TYR A 585 19.51 -11.52 -7.33
CA TYR A 585 19.57 -11.17 -5.91
C TYR A 585 20.78 -11.75 -5.19
N LEU A 586 21.14 -13.01 -5.46
CA LEU A 586 22.20 -13.72 -4.74
C LEU A 586 23.59 -13.48 -5.35
N ASN A 587 23.69 -13.29 -6.66
CA ASN A 587 24.97 -13.12 -7.37
C ASN A 587 25.25 -11.67 -7.79
N GLY A 588 24.26 -10.76 -7.66
CA GLY A 588 24.36 -9.37 -8.11
C GLY A 588 24.21 -9.20 -9.63
N THR A 589 24.47 -10.22 -10.41
CA THR A 589 24.40 -10.22 -11.89
C THR A 589 23.74 -11.49 -12.39
N VAL A 590 23.23 -11.44 -13.62
CA VAL A 590 22.64 -12.59 -14.31
C VAL A 590 23.62 -13.05 -15.40
N ALA A 591 24.06 -14.29 -15.31
CA ALA A 591 24.94 -14.90 -16.31
C ALA A 591 24.16 -15.52 -17.49
N ARG A 592 22.87 -15.84 -17.28
CA ARG A 592 22.01 -16.51 -18.27
C ARG A 592 21.28 -15.51 -19.18
N THR A 593 22.06 -14.72 -19.94
CA THR A 593 21.55 -13.63 -20.78
C THR A 593 20.57 -14.08 -21.86
N ASP A 594 20.74 -15.29 -22.42
CA ASP A 594 19.82 -15.84 -23.42
C ASP A 594 18.44 -16.10 -22.82
N LEU A 595 18.38 -16.66 -21.60
CA LEU A 595 17.13 -16.87 -20.88
C LEU A 595 16.49 -15.53 -20.51
N GLU A 596 17.28 -14.57 -20.06
CA GLU A 596 16.85 -13.23 -19.73
C GLU A 596 16.21 -12.54 -20.93
N THR A 597 16.90 -12.52 -22.08
CA THR A 597 16.39 -11.96 -23.34
C THR A 597 15.08 -12.68 -23.78
N GLN A 598 15.06 -14.01 -23.71
CA GLN A 598 13.86 -14.79 -24.02
C GLN A 598 12.65 -14.36 -23.18
N ILE A 599 12.86 -14.10 -21.88
CA ILE A 599 11.79 -13.70 -20.97
C ILE A 599 11.38 -12.24 -21.22
N MET A 600 12.33 -11.33 -21.45
CA MET A 600 12.05 -9.91 -21.72
C MET A 600 11.28 -9.71 -23.02
N ASP A 601 11.68 -10.38 -24.08
CA ASP A 601 11.01 -10.27 -25.41
C ASP A 601 9.67 -10.98 -25.48
N GLY A 602 9.43 -11.91 -24.57
CA GLY A 602 8.21 -12.70 -24.53
C GLY A 602 7.00 -11.88 -24.10
N LYS A 603 5.97 -11.82 -24.96
CA LYS A 603 4.70 -11.11 -24.71
C LYS A 603 3.55 -12.09 -24.63
N ILE A 604 2.60 -11.82 -23.74
CA ILE A 604 1.35 -12.55 -23.64
C ILE A 604 0.21 -11.63 -24.12
N PHE A 605 -0.49 -12.06 -25.14
CA PHE A 605 -1.64 -11.32 -25.67
C PHE A 605 -2.90 -11.67 -24.88
N TYR A 606 -3.66 -10.67 -24.44
CA TYR A 606 -4.84 -10.81 -23.59
C TYR A 606 -6.11 -10.40 -24.36
N TRP A 607 -6.45 -11.20 -25.36
CA TRP A 607 -7.65 -11.00 -26.18
C TRP A 607 -8.90 -11.56 -25.48
#